data_dab95ed9fdd34dc11bc6bf1464e2cb48
#
_entry.id   dab95ed9fdd34dc11bc6bf1464e2cb48
#
_cell.length_a   1.000
_cell.length_b   1.000
_cell.length_c   1.000
_cell.angle_alpha   90.00
_cell.angle_beta   90.00
_cell.angle_gamma   90.00
#
_symmetry.space_group_name_H-M   'P 1'
#
loop_
_entity.id
_entity.type
_entity.pdbx_description
1 polymer ?
#
loop_
_entity_poly.entity_id
_entity_poly.type
_entity_poly.pdbx_seq_one_letter_code
_entity_poly.pdbx_strand_id
1 'polypeptide(L)'
;MGQKVNPNGLRVGVIKDWDSRWFANKKDFGATLVEDYNLRKTLKAQLYNFGISKIEIERDGKKVKISIHCAKPGLVIGKGGSEIEKLRAQCEKMLGKPVAINIVEVKAPELDAQLVAESIAQQLEKRISFRRAMKMSIGNAMRRGAKGIKIMCSGRLGGAEIARSEQYHEGTIPLQTLRADIDYGFAEANTTYGKVGVKVWLYKGEVLNEVKSRKPRREGGRK
;
A
#
# COMPACT_ATOMS: atom_id res chain seq x y z
N MET A 1 -23.95 -11.21 10.35
CA MET A 1 -22.80 -11.28 9.41
C MET A 1 -21.51 -11.16 10.21
N GLY A 2 -20.51 -12.03 9.96
CA GLY A 2 -19.26 -12.02 10.72
C GLY A 2 -18.38 -10.82 10.42
N GLN A 3 -17.46 -10.52 11.35
CA GLN A 3 -16.43 -9.50 11.21
C GLN A 3 -15.51 -9.81 10.03
N LYS A 4 -15.18 -8.82 9.20
CA LYS A 4 -14.25 -8.97 8.08
C LYS A 4 -12.82 -8.71 8.54
N VAL A 5 -11.93 -9.64 8.25
CA VAL A 5 -10.50 -9.52 8.56
C VAL A 5 -9.80 -8.69 7.47
N ASN A 6 -8.72 -8.01 7.83
CA ASN A 6 -7.89 -7.30 6.86
C ASN A 6 -7.24 -8.32 5.90
N PRO A 7 -7.44 -8.16 4.58
CA PRO A 7 -6.92 -9.11 3.59
C PRO A 7 -5.41 -9.24 3.58
N ASN A 8 -4.69 -8.14 3.87
CA ASN A 8 -3.23 -8.16 3.95
C ASN A 8 -2.77 -8.99 5.15
N GLY A 9 -3.36 -8.74 6.34
CA GLY A 9 -3.03 -9.48 7.56
C GLY A 9 -3.32 -10.98 7.45
N LEU A 10 -4.40 -11.37 6.78
CA LEU A 10 -4.75 -12.78 6.55
C LEU A 10 -3.70 -13.52 5.69
N ARG A 11 -2.99 -12.80 4.82
CA ARG A 11 -2.04 -13.35 3.84
C ARG A 11 -0.58 -13.17 4.21
N VAL A 12 -0.29 -12.54 5.33
CA VAL A 12 1.08 -12.42 5.85
C VAL A 12 1.64 -13.81 6.16
N GLY A 13 2.85 -14.07 5.68
CA GLY A 13 3.50 -15.37 5.81
C GLY A 13 3.06 -16.44 4.80
N VAL A 14 2.04 -16.17 3.99
CA VAL A 14 1.60 -17.06 2.89
C VAL A 14 2.06 -16.52 1.55
N ILE A 15 1.55 -15.36 1.14
CA ILE A 15 1.91 -14.68 -0.12
C ILE A 15 2.39 -13.25 0.07
N LYS A 16 2.14 -12.63 1.22
CA LYS A 16 2.59 -11.28 1.56
C LYS A 16 3.62 -11.32 2.67
N ASP A 17 4.54 -10.40 2.62
CA ASP A 17 5.58 -10.20 3.64
C ASP A 17 5.26 -8.94 4.47
N TRP A 18 6.04 -8.75 5.54
CA TRP A 18 5.94 -7.59 6.43
C TRP A 18 6.50 -6.33 5.78
N ASP A 19 5.89 -5.18 6.08
CA ASP A 19 6.41 -3.88 5.66
C ASP A 19 7.62 -3.41 6.49
N SER A 20 7.77 -3.93 7.71
CA SER A 20 8.95 -3.73 8.55
C SER A 20 9.68 -5.06 8.74
N ARG A 21 10.96 -5.10 8.41
CA ARG A 21 11.82 -6.27 8.49
C ARG A 21 12.98 -5.97 9.42
N TRP A 22 12.79 -6.27 10.71
CA TRP A 22 13.82 -6.11 11.71
C TRP A 22 13.50 -6.95 12.95
N PHE A 23 14.52 -7.17 13.76
CA PHE A 23 14.42 -7.82 15.05
C PHE A 23 14.99 -6.89 16.13
N ALA A 24 14.34 -6.84 17.28
CA ALA A 24 14.84 -6.12 18.45
C ALA A 24 14.56 -6.92 19.73
N ASN A 25 15.40 -6.71 20.75
CA ASN A 25 15.20 -7.29 22.06
C ASN A 25 13.94 -6.73 22.73
N LYS A 26 13.38 -7.47 23.70
CA LYS A 26 12.15 -7.08 24.41
C LYS A 26 12.20 -5.66 25.00
N LYS A 27 13.37 -5.21 25.45
CA LYS A 27 13.56 -3.86 26.03
C LYS A 27 13.45 -2.75 24.96
N ASP A 28 13.98 -2.99 23.78
CA ASP A 28 14.13 -1.95 22.72
C ASP A 28 13.00 -2.01 21.69
N PHE A 29 12.21 -3.09 21.69
CA PHE A 29 11.15 -3.32 20.70
C PHE A 29 10.13 -2.18 20.66
N GLY A 30 9.64 -1.74 21.82
CA GLY A 30 8.64 -0.69 21.90
C GLY A 30 9.13 0.66 21.36
N ALA A 31 10.35 1.07 21.73
CA ALA A 31 10.95 2.30 21.23
C ALA A 31 11.14 2.27 19.70
N THR A 32 11.68 1.16 19.18
CA THR A 32 11.88 0.98 17.73
C THR A 32 10.57 1.00 16.95
N LEU A 33 9.50 0.41 17.48
CA LEU A 33 8.18 0.41 16.86
C LEU A 33 7.59 1.82 16.77
N VAL A 34 7.73 2.61 17.85
CA VAL A 34 7.25 4.01 17.90
C VAL A 34 8.06 4.89 16.93
N GLU A 35 9.37 4.68 16.82
CA GLU A 35 10.21 5.36 15.82
C GLU A 35 9.72 5.08 14.40
N ASP A 36 9.47 3.80 14.05
CA ASP A 36 8.97 3.41 12.73
C ASP A 36 7.60 4.01 12.43
N TYR A 37 6.70 4.03 13.42
CA TYR A 37 5.38 4.64 13.26
C TYR A 37 5.49 6.15 12.96
N ASN A 38 6.28 6.87 13.76
CA ASN A 38 6.47 8.31 13.58
C ASN A 38 7.12 8.64 12.23
N LEU A 39 8.11 7.85 11.83
CA LEU A 39 8.79 7.98 10.55
C LEU A 39 7.81 7.76 9.38
N ARG A 40 7.02 6.70 9.40
CA ARG A 40 6.00 6.45 8.37
C ARG A 40 4.98 7.58 8.30
N LYS A 41 4.50 8.06 9.44
CA LYS A 41 3.53 9.15 9.53
C LYS A 41 4.10 10.44 8.93
N THR A 42 5.32 10.80 9.28
CA THR A 42 5.98 12.02 8.77
C THR A 42 6.24 11.93 7.27
N LEU A 43 6.82 10.81 6.80
CA LEU A 43 7.08 10.61 5.37
C LEU A 43 5.78 10.60 4.55
N LYS A 44 4.73 9.93 5.04
CA LYS A 44 3.45 9.90 4.35
C LYS A 44 2.80 11.28 4.26
N ALA A 45 2.90 12.09 5.32
CA ALA A 45 2.36 13.45 5.33
C ALA A 45 3.09 14.37 4.34
N GLN A 46 4.42 14.30 4.30
CA GLN A 46 5.23 15.14 3.41
C GLN A 46 5.09 14.76 1.94
N LEU A 47 5.02 13.47 1.66
CA LEU A 47 5.04 12.94 0.31
C LEU A 47 3.65 12.53 -0.21
N TYR A 48 2.57 12.93 0.47
CA TYR A 48 1.20 12.52 0.14
C TYR A 48 0.82 12.81 -1.32
N ASN A 49 1.23 13.97 -1.86
CA ASN A 49 0.91 14.39 -3.22
C ASN A 49 1.66 13.59 -4.31
N PHE A 50 2.68 12.84 -3.94
CA PHE A 50 3.49 12.07 -4.88
C PHE A 50 2.98 10.64 -5.09
N GLY A 51 1.92 10.25 -4.37
CA GLY A 51 1.28 8.94 -4.49
C GLY A 51 2.14 7.83 -3.90
N ILE A 52 2.24 7.77 -2.58
CA ILE A 52 2.96 6.71 -1.87
C ILE A 52 2.05 5.53 -1.61
N SER A 53 2.41 4.39 -2.17
CA SER A 53 1.75 3.11 -1.96
C SER A 53 2.09 2.53 -0.59
N LYS A 54 3.37 2.23 -0.37
CA LYS A 54 3.87 1.66 0.90
C LYS A 54 5.28 2.13 1.21
N ILE A 55 5.65 2.04 2.48
CA ILE A 55 6.99 2.33 2.99
C ILE A 55 7.50 1.08 3.69
N GLU A 56 8.53 0.45 3.15
CA GLU A 56 9.20 -0.70 3.76
C GLU A 56 10.41 -0.22 4.55
N ILE A 57 10.61 -0.77 5.75
CA ILE A 57 11.71 -0.40 6.64
C ILE A 57 12.49 -1.67 6.99
N GLU A 58 13.77 -1.67 6.66
CA GLU A 58 14.72 -2.71 7.05
C GLU A 58 15.72 -2.09 8.03
N ARG A 59 15.89 -2.71 9.20
CA ARG A 59 16.87 -2.27 10.20
C ARG A 59 17.94 -3.34 10.35
N ASP A 60 19.16 -2.95 10.04
CA ASP A 60 20.35 -3.72 10.35
C ASP A 60 21.13 -2.94 11.42
N GLY A 61 21.33 -3.52 12.60
CA GLY A 61 21.91 -2.93 13.81
C GLY A 61 22.40 -1.46 13.77
N LYS A 62 23.23 -1.12 12.80
CA LYS A 62 23.85 0.20 12.64
C LYS A 62 23.20 1.09 11.56
N LYS A 63 22.44 0.53 10.63
CA LYS A 63 21.88 1.26 9.48
C LYS A 63 20.37 1.00 9.35
N VAL A 64 19.66 1.98 8.84
CA VAL A 64 18.24 1.85 8.51
C VAL A 64 18.07 2.06 7.02
N LYS A 65 17.43 1.10 6.35
CA LYS A 65 17.09 1.19 4.92
C LYS A 65 15.59 1.39 4.78
N ILE A 66 15.20 2.44 4.07
CA ILE A 66 13.82 2.80 3.83
C ILE A 66 13.56 2.68 2.34
N SER A 67 12.63 1.81 1.94
CA SER A 67 12.21 1.69 0.55
C SER A 67 10.82 2.31 0.41
N ILE A 68 10.73 3.38 -0.39
CA ILE A 68 9.51 4.14 -0.62
C ILE A 68 8.95 3.75 -1.99
N HIS A 69 7.78 3.11 -2.01
CA HIS A 69 7.07 2.79 -3.24
C HIS A 69 6.16 3.95 -3.62
N CYS A 70 6.40 4.58 -4.76
CA CYS A 70 5.66 5.76 -5.20
C CYS A 70 5.29 5.72 -6.68
N ALA A 71 4.21 6.41 -7.05
CA ALA A 71 3.75 6.52 -8.42
C ALA A 71 4.55 7.56 -9.24
N LYS A 72 5.15 8.55 -8.56
CA LYS A 72 5.86 9.66 -9.22
C LYS A 72 7.28 9.80 -8.64
N PRO A 73 8.22 8.90 -9.00
CA PRO A 73 9.56 8.87 -8.41
C PRO A 73 10.36 10.15 -8.68
N GLY A 74 10.23 10.73 -9.87
CA GLY A 74 10.96 11.93 -10.24
C GLY A 74 10.70 13.14 -9.34
N LEU A 75 9.48 13.28 -8.83
CA LEU A 75 9.13 14.35 -7.91
C LEU A 75 9.70 14.13 -6.49
N VAL A 76 9.82 12.88 -6.07
CA VAL A 76 10.41 12.52 -4.77
C VAL A 76 11.93 12.70 -4.78
N ILE A 77 12.57 12.40 -5.91
CA ILE A 77 14.02 12.58 -6.08
C ILE A 77 14.37 14.08 -6.15
N GLY A 78 13.54 14.85 -6.87
CA GLY A 78 13.77 16.26 -7.12
C GLY A 78 14.87 16.53 -8.15
N LYS A 79 15.13 17.80 -8.43
CA LYS A 79 16.17 18.21 -9.38
C LYS A 79 17.56 17.90 -8.79
N GLY A 80 18.33 17.04 -9.50
CA GLY A 80 19.67 16.65 -9.08
C GLY A 80 19.74 15.89 -7.75
N GLY A 81 18.63 15.32 -7.26
CA GLY A 81 18.62 14.57 -5.99
C GLY A 81 18.47 15.43 -4.72
N SER A 82 18.22 16.73 -4.85
CA SER A 82 18.17 17.66 -3.71
C SER A 82 17.08 17.32 -2.69
N GLU A 83 15.92 16.86 -3.13
CA GLU A 83 14.81 16.55 -2.22
C GLU A 83 15.04 15.24 -1.45
N ILE A 84 15.61 14.22 -2.09
CA ILE A 84 15.93 12.97 -1.41
C ILE A 84 17.03 13.15 -0.35
N GLU A 85 18.01 14.05 -0.58
CA GLU A 85 19.05 14.37 0.42
C GLU A 85 18.47 15.09 1.64
N LYS A 86 17.54 16.02 1.43
CA LYS A 86 16.81 16.67 2.53
C LYS A 86 16.01 15.67 3.35
N LEU A 87 15.27 14.77 2.67
CA LEU A 87 14.52 13.70 3.34
C LEU A 87 15.43 12.78 4.13
N ARG A 88 16.60 12.41 3.55
CA ARG A 88 17.59 11.59 4.23
C ARG A 88 18.09 12.27 5.51
N ALA A 89 18.52 13.53 5.43
CA ALA A 89 19.00 14.28 6.58
C ALA A 89 17.93 14.43 7.68
N GLN A 90 16.66 14.58 7.29
CA GLN A 90 15.54 14.64 8.21
C GLN A 90 15.32 13.29 8.91
N CYS A 91 15.32 12.17 8.15
CA CYS A 91 15.19 10.82 8.71
C CYS A 91 16.36 10.50 9.65
N GLU A 92 17.59 10.88 9.31
CA GLU A 92 18.78 10.70 10.16
C GLU A 92 18.67 11.47 11.47
N LYS A 93 18.14 12.69 11.44
CA LYS A 93 17.87 13.48 12.66
C LYS A 93 16.81 12.83 13.55
N MET A 94 15.77 12.23 12.97
CA MET A 94 14.70 11.55 13.73
C MET A 94 15.16 10.24 14.36
N LEU A 95 16.01 9.48 13.66
CA LEU A 95 16.41 8.13 14.08
C LEU A 95 17.76 8.09 14.82
N GLY A 96 18.59 9.15 14.72
CA GLY A 96 19.95 9.17 15.27
C GLY A 96 20.89 8.12 14.65
N LYS A 97 20.54 7.57 13.50
CA LYS A 97 21.28 6.51 12.79
C LYS A 97 21.39 6.85 11.31
N PRO A 98 22.45 6.38 10.61
CA PRO A 98 22.57 6.57 9.17
C PRO A 98 21.43 5.87 8.42
N VAL A 99 20.81 6.59 7.49
CA VAL A 99 19.64 6.15 6.72
C VAL A 99 19.99 6.04 5.25
N ALA A 100 19.61 4.94 4.62
CA ALA A 100 19.61 4.78 3.17
C ALA A 100 18.18 4.81 2.65
N ILE A 101 17.87 5.71 1.71
CA ILE A 101 16.54 5.81 1.09
C ILE A 101 16.62 5.23 -0.32
N ASN A 102 15.75 4.26 -0.60
CA ASN A 102 15.54 3.71 -1.93
C ASN A 102 14.15 4.11 -2.41
N ILE A 103 14.05 4.58 -3.65
CA ILE A 103 12.78 4.89 -4.29
C ILE A 103 12.47 3.78 -5.29
N VAL A 104 11.29 3.20 -5.14
CA VAL A 104 10.78 2.14 -6.02
C VAL A 104 9.56 2.66 -6.77
N GLU A 105 9.62 2.61 -8.09
CA GLU A 105 8.51 3.05 -8.92
C GLU A 105 7.38 2.03 -8.93
N VAL A 106 6.15 2.50 -8.73
CA VAL A 106 4.92 1.73 -8.95
C VAL A 106 4.45 1.96 -10.39
N LYS A 107 4.78 1.01 -11.29
CA LYS A 107 4.51 1.10 -12.73
C LYS A 107 3.02 1.25 -13.08
N ALA A 108 2.13 0.65 -12.30
CA ALA A 108 0.68 0.68 -12.53
C ALA A 108 -0.06 1.14 -11.27
N PRO A 109 -0.21 2.45 -11.03
CA PRO A 109 -0.89 2.99 -9.86
C PRO A 109 -2.35 2.54 -9.75
N GLU A 110 -3.00 2.26 -10.88
CA GLU A 110 -4.38 1.79 -10.95
C GLU A 110 -4.55 0.34 -10.44
N LEU A 111 -3.44 -0.41 -10.34
CA LEU A 111 -3.41 -1.77 -9.76
C LEU A 111 -2.90 -1.79 -8.31
N ASP A 112 -2.75 -0.63 -7.69
CA ASP A 112 -2.40 -0.49 -6.27
C ASP A 112 -3.60 -0.02 -5.48
N ALA A 113 -4.05 -0.82 -4.52
CA ALA A 113 -5.28 -0.54 -3.79
C ALA A 113 -5.20 0.73 -2.94
N GLN A 114 -4.02 1.06 -2.38
CA GLN A 114 -3.82 2.25 -1.56
C GLN A 114 -3.89 3.51 -2.42
N LEU A 115 -3.22 3.51 -3.58
CA LEU A 115 -3.22 4.65 -4.50
C LEU A 115 -4.60 4.90 -5.10
N VAL A 116 -5.34 3.84 -5.41
CA VAL A 116 -6.73 3.95 -5.87
C VAL A 116 -7.62 4.54 -4.77
N ALA A 117 -7.48 4.09 -3.52
CA ALA A 117 -8.24 4.63 -2.40
C ALA A 117 -7.96 6.13 -2.18
N GLU A 118 -6.69 6.54 -2.21
CA GLU A 118 -6.29 7.94 -2.08
C GLU A 118 -6.77 8.80 -3.25
N SER A 119 -6.73 8.27 -4.48
CA SER A 119 -7.26 8.97 -5.66
C SER A 119 -8.76 9.22 -5.54
N ILE A 120 -9.53 8.24 -5.05
CA ILE A 120 -10.97 8.41 -4.80
C ILE A 120 -11.20 9.45 -3.70
N ALA A 121 -10.45 9.38 -2.59
CA ALA A 121 -10.54 10.34 -1.50
C ALA A 121 -10.31 11.78 -1.99
N GLN A 122 -9.25 12.01 -2.76
CA GLN A 122 -8.97 13.32 -3.37
C GLN A 122 -10.08 13.81 -4.31
N GLN A 123 -10.71 12.90 -5.06
CA GLN A 123 -11.85 13.25 -5.90
C GLN A 123 -13.08 13.67 -5.08
N LEU A 124 -13.33 12.99 -3.95
CA LEU A 124 -14.40 13.34 -3.02
C LEU A 124 -14.18 14.71 -2.37
N GLU A 125 -12.95 15.03 -2.00
CA GLU A 125 -12.55 16.35 -1.48
C GLU A 125 -12.78 17.46 -2.51
N LYS A 126 -12.58 17.15 -3.79
CA LYS A 126 -12.88 18.05 -4.93
C LYS A 126 -14.37 18.07 -5.29
N ARG A 127 -15.26 17.53 -4.44
CA ARG A 127 -16.71 17.50 -4.62
C ARG A 127 -17.19 16.73 -5.86
N ILE A 128 -16.42 15.80 -6.37
CA ILE A 128 -16.87 14.89 -7.42
C ILE A 128 -17.84 13.88 -6.82
N SER A 129 -18.91 13.57 -7.55
CA SER A 129 -19.89 12.57 -7.11
C SER A 129 -19.22 11.24 -6.81
N PHE A 130 -19.44 10.68 -5.61
CA PHE A 130 -18.85 9.43 -5.16
C PHE A 130 -19.14 8.26 -6.13
N ARG A 131 -20.37 8.22 -6.72
CA ARG A 131 -20.72 7.19 -7.72
C ARG A 131 -19.86 7.28 -8.96
N ARG A 132 -19.58 8.48 -9.45
CA ARG A 132 -18.73 8.72 -10.61
C ARG A 132 -17.27 8.34 -10.29
N ALA A 133 -16.76 8.77 -9.13
CA ALA A 133 -15.39 8.47 -8.70
C ALA A 133 -15.16 6.96 -8.57
N MET A 134 -16.08 6.23 -7.92
CA MET A 134 -16.00 4.77 -7.78
C MET A 134 -16.04 4.05 -9.12
N LYS A 135 -17.03 4.35 -9.98
CA LYS A 135 -17.17 3.70 -11.29
C LYS A 135 -15.98 3.96 -12.20
N MET A 136 -15.45 5.18 -12.22
CA MET A 136 -14.29 5.53 -13.02
C MET A 136 -13.04 4.77 -12.55
N SER A 137 -12.82 4.67 -11.24
CA SER A 137 -11.69 3.93 -10.67
C SER A 137 -11.80 2.42 -10.97
N ILE A 138 -13.00 1.84 -10.89
CA ILE A 138 -13.26 0.44 -11.27
C ILE A 138 -12.91 0.21 -12.74
N GLY A 139 -13.45 1.03 -13.66
CA GLY A 139 -13.18 0.89 -15.08
C GLY A 139 -11.69 1.05 -15.43
N ASN A 140 -10.95 1.91 -14.72
CA ASN A 140 -9.52 2.07 -14.92
C ASN A 140 -8.74 0.82 -14.47
N ALA A 141 -9.06 0.29 -13.29
CA ALA A 141 -8.40 -0.91 -12.77
C ALA A 141 -8.67 -2.14 -13.66
N MET A 142 -9.91 -2.33 -14.12
CA MET A 142 -10.27 -3.44 -15.01
C MET A 142 -9.57 -3.34 -16.37
N ARG A 143 -9.47 -2.16 -16.95
CA ARG A 143 -8.72 -1.91 -18.20
C ARG A 143 -7.22 -2.21 -18.05
N ARG A 144 -6.65 -2.05 -16.86
CA ARG A 144 -5.25 -2.38 -16.56
C ARG A 144 -5.03 -3.86 -16.23
N GLY A 145 -6.09 -4.68 -16.27
CA GLY A 145 -5.99 -6.12 -16.12
C GLY A 145 -6.23 -6.64 -14.70
N ALA A 146 -6.88 -5.86 -13.83
CA ALA A 146 -7.39 -6.39 -12.57
C ALA A 146 -8.42 -7.50 -12.84
N LYS A 147 -8.35 -8.63 -12.11
CA LYS A 147 -9.34 -9.71 -12.21
C LYS A 147 -10.62 -9.44 -11.44
N GLY A 148 -10.56 -8.49 -10.53
CA GLY A 148 -11.70 -7.99 -9.80
C GLY A 148 -11.34 -6.84 -8.87
N ILE A 149 -12.31 -5.97 -8.64
CA ILE A 149 -12.17 -4.83 -7.73
C ILE A 149 -13.47 -4.62 -6.97
N LYS A 150 -13.34 -4.27 -5.69
CA LYS A 150 -14.44 -3.83 -4.83
C LYS A 150 -14.05 -2.54 -4.15
N ILE A 151 -14.93 -1.56 -4.22
CA ILE A 151 -14.76 -0.27 -3.56
C ILE A 151 -15.95 -0.03 -2.65
N MET A 152 -15.69 0.45 -1.45
CA MET A 152 -16.73 0.82 -0.48
C MET A 152 -16.44 2.21 0.05
N CYS A 153 -17.42 3.09 -0.05
CA CYS A 153 -17.39 4.41 0.57
C CYS A 153 -18.39 4.44 1.72
N SER A 154 -17.97 4.98 2.88
CA SER A 154 -18.76 5.03 4.10
C SER A 154 -18.69 6.42 4.74
N GLY A 155 -19.84 6.97 5.14
CA GLY A 155 -19.92 8.29 5.75
C GLY A 155 -21.13 9.07 5.23
N ARG A 156 -21.10 10.40 5.35
CA ARG A 156 -22.13 11.30 4.82
C ARG A 156 -21.97 11.48 3.31
N LEU A 157 -22.36 10.47 2.55
CA LEU A 157 -22.18 10.43 1.10
C LEU A 157 -23.05 11.51 0.41
N GLY A 158 -22.41 12.40 -0.35
CA GLY A 158 -23.07 13.50 -1.02
C GLY A 158 -23.65 14.57 -0.08
N GLY A 159 -23.22 14.64 1.17
CA GLY A 159 -23.70 15.59 2.17
C GLY A 159 -24.99 15.16 2.89
N ALA A 160 -25.44 13.91 2.73
CA ALA A 160 -26.60 13.37 3.43
C ALA A 160 -26.44 13.48 4.96
N GLU A 161 -27.51 13.78 5.68
CA GLU A 161 -27.46 13.90 7.15
C GLU A 161 -27.13 12.55 7.81
N ILE A 162 -27.75 11.48 7.31
CA ILE A 162 -27.54 10.14 7.83
C ILE A 162 -26.40 9.48 7.05
N ALA A 163 -25.37 9.05 7.77
CA ALA A 163 -24.25 8.31 7.20
C ALA A 163 -24.72 6.96 6.67
N ARG A 164 -24.20 6.58 5.51
CA ARG A 164 -24.45 5.27 4.90
C ARG A 164 -23.19 4.73 4.22
N SER A 165 -23.23 3.44 3.90
CA SER A 165 -22.16 2.77 3.15
C SER A 165 -22.70 2.33 1.80
N GLU A 166 -22.03 2.73 0.74
CA GLU A 166 -22.30 2.22 -0.62
C GLU A 166 -21.08 1.48 -1.15
N GLN A 167 -21.33 0.37 -1.84
CA GLN A 167 -20.26 -0.46 -2.41
C GLN A 167 -20.56 -0.82 -3.85
N TYR A 168 -19.51 -0.81 -4.67
CA TYR A 168 -19.55 -1.31 -6.04
C TYR A 168 -18.44 -2.34 -6.21
N HIS A 169 -18.68 -3.34 -7.03
CA HIS A 169 -17.69 -4.36 -7.36
C HIS A 169 -17.83 -4.80 -8.81
N GLU A 170 -16.73 -5.23 -9.40
CA GLU A 170 -16.66 -5.80 -10.73
C GLU A 170 -15.65 -6.94 -10.73
N GLY A 171 -15.94 -8.01 -11.46
CA GLY A 171 -15.13 -9.23 -11.47
C GLY A 171 -15.27 -10.07 -10.19
N THR A 172 -14.31 -10.94 -9.94
CA THR A 172 -14.29 -11.86 -8.80
C THR A 172 -13.32 -11.39 -7.72
N ILE A 173 -13.69 -11.55 -6.44
CA ILE A 173 -12.82 -11.17 -5.31
C ILE A 173 -12.90 -12.29 -4.26
N PRO A 174 -12.09 -13.33 -4.38
CA PRO A 174 -12.13 -14.49 -3.48
C PRO A 174 -11.40 -14.16 -2.17
N LEU A 175 -12.05 -13.44 -1.24
CA LEU A 175 -11.45 -12.99 0.01
C LEU A 175 -10.98 -14.14 0.91
N GLN A 176 -11.64 -15.30 0.82
CA GLN A 176 -11.35 -16.48 1.63
C GLN A 176 -10.14 -17.27 1.12
N THR A 177 -9.81 -17.16 -0.17
CA THR A 177 -8.73 -17.92 -0.81
C THR A 177 -7.39 -17.30 -0.45
N LEU A 178 -6.55 -17.99 0.33
CA LEU A 178 -5.25 -17.49 0.79
C LEU A 178 -4.25 -17.28 -0.35
N ARG A 179 -4.29 -18.12 -1.38
CA ARG A 179 -3.42 -18.00 -2.56
C ARG A 179 -3.81 -16.85 -3.50
N ALA A 180 -5.00 -16.24 -3.30
CA ALA A 180 -5.42 -15.10 -4.09
C ALA A 180 -4.65 -13.83 -3.68
N ASP A 181 -3.95 -13.19 -4.63
CA ASP A 181 -3.28 -11.92 -4.39
C ASP A 181 -4.32 -10.79 -4.37
N ILE A 182 -4.76 -10.48 -3.17
CA ILE A 182 -5.70 -9.38 -2.92
C ILE A 182 -4.93 -8.26 -2.22
N ASP A 183 -4.92 -7.11 -2.88
CA ASP A 183 -4.41 -5.88 -2.31
C ASP A 183 -5.53 -5.11 -1.63
N TYR A 184 -5.20 -4.42 -0.52
CA TYR A 184 -6.16 -3.67 0.28
C TYR A 184 -5.62 -2.28 0.59
N GLY A 185 -6.44 -1.27 0.30
CA GLY A 185 -6.15 0.11 0.62
C GLY A 185 -7.27 0.77 1.41
N PHE A 186 -6.88 1.69 2.28
CA PHE A 186 -7.79 2.53 3.06
C PHE A 186 -7.36 3.98 2.98
N ALA A 187 -8.31 4.87 2.71
CA ALA A 187 -8.10 6.32 2.74
C ALA A 187 -9.31 7.04 3.33
N GLU A 188 -9.06 8.20 3.91
CA GLU A 188 -10.10 9.09 4.43
C GLU A 188 -10.13 10.37 3.59
N ALA A 189 -11.30 10.75 3.11
CA ALA A 189 -11.55 12.02 2.46
C ALA A 189 -12.08 13.03 3.49
N ASN A 190 -11.43 14.17 3.63
CA ASN A 190 -11.88 15.25 4.51
C ASN A 190 -12.82 16.15 3.74
N THR A 191 -14.13 15.92 3.91
CA THR A 191 -15.16 16.74 3.26
C THR A 191 -15.70 17.80 4.21
N THR A 192 -16.41 18.81 3.67
CA THR A 192 -17.06 19.87 4.47
C THR A 192 -18.12 19.32 5.45
N TYR A 193 -18.66 18.13 5.17
CA TYR A 193 -19.68 17.47 5.99
C TYR A 193 -19.10 16.41 6.95
N GLY A 194 -17.78 16.28 7.01
CA GLY A 194 -17.08 15.29 7.82
C GLY A 194 -16.22 14.35 7.00
N LYS A 195 -15.67 13.32 7.65
CA LYS A 195 -14.81 12.33 6.99
C LYS A 195 -15.62 11.27 6.28
N VAL A 196 -15.20 10.92 5.08
CA VAL A 196 -15.71 9.79 4.31
C VAL A 196 -14.59 8.74 4.18
N GLY A 197 -14.80 7.55 4.71
CA GLY A 197 -13.86 6.44 4.61
C GLY A 197 -14.01 5.71 3.27
N VAL A 198 -12.91 5.48 2.59
CA VAL A 198 -12.83 4.73 1.33
C VAL A 198 -12.01 3.47 1.56
N LYS A 199 -12.59 2.30 1.26
CA LYS A 199 -11.93 1.00 1.32
C LYS A 199 -11.91 0.39 -0.08
N VAL A 200 -10.74 -0.10 -0.50
CA VAL A 200 -10.55 -0.71 -1.81
C VAL A 200 -9.96 -2.11 -1.63
N TRP A 201 -10.52 -3.09 -2.31
CA TRP A 201 -10.00 -4.44 -2.47
C TRP A 201 -9.74 -4.66 -3.94
N LEU A 202 -8.54 -5.07 -4.30
CA LEU A 202 -8.14 -5.27 -5.68
C LEU A 202 -7.54 -6.68 -5.82
N TYR A 203 -8.14 -7.48 -6.68
CA TYR A 203 -7.69 -8.83 -6.97
C TYR A 203 -6.83 -8.86 -8.23
N LYS A 204 -5.58 -9.28 -8.08
CA LYS A 204 -4.59 -9.35 -9.18
C LYS A 204 -4.51 -10.74 -9.82
N GLY A 205 -4.92 -11.76 -9.10
CA GLY A 205 -4.87 -13.16 -9.55
C GLY A 205 -4.44 -14.10 -8.45
N GLU A 206 -4.23 -15.36 -8.78
CA GLU A 206 -3.72 -16.36 -7.84
C GLU A 206 -2.20 -16.49 -7.95
N VAL A 207 -1.53 -16.57 -6.80
CA VAL A 207 -0.12 -16.91 -6.70
C VAL A 207 -0.04 -18.40 -6.44
N LEU A 208 0.31 -19.16 -7.47
CA LEU A 208 0.59 -20.58 -7.35
C LEU A 208 2.09 -20.72 -7.09
N ASN A 209 2.46 -21.44 -6.03
CA ASN A 209 3.85 -21.84 -5.84
C ASN A 209 4.20 -22.79 -6.98
N GLU A 210 4.96 -22.33 -7.96
CA GLU A 210 5.62 -23.24 -8.89
C GLU A 210 6.50 -24.15 -8.04
N VAL A 211 6.11 -25.39 -7.93
CA VAL A 211 6.99 -26.45 -7.43
C VAL A 211 8.18 -26.42 -8.39
N LYS A 212 9.30 -25.85 -7.95
CA LYS A 212 10.57 -25.91 -8.70
C LYS A 212 10.83 -27.38 -8.92
N SER A 213 10.48 -27.90 -10.10
CA SER A 213 10.78 -29.26 -10.50
C SER A 213 12.29 -29.39 -10.34
N ARG A 214 12.74 -30.20 -9.38
CA ARG A 214 14.15 -30.53 -9.22
C ARG A 214 14.59 -31.04 -10.58
N LYS A 215 15.39 -30.27 -11.31
CA LYS A 215 16.06 -30.76 -12.50
C LYS A 215 16.71 -32.09 -12.13
N PRO A 216 16.47 -33.16 -12.87
CA PRO A 216 17.10 -34.45 -12.58
C PRO A 216 18.59 -34.24 -12.58
N ARG A 217 19.21 -34.65 -11.49
CA ARG A 217 20.67 -34.62 -11.33
C ARG A 217 21.25 -35.49 -12.45
N ARG A 218 21.90 -34.89 -13.44
CA ARG A 218 22.64 -35.63 -14.46
C ARG A 218 23.68 -36.43 -13.71
N GLU A 219 23.48 -37.74 -13.64
CA GLU A 219 24.52 -38.67 -13.24
C GLU A 219 25.64 -38.56 -14.26
N GLY A 220 26.75 -37.99 -13.83
CA GLY A 220 27.96 -37.96 -14.60
C GLY A 220 28.47 -39.37 -14.78
N GLY A 221 28.34 -39.88 -16.01
CA GLY A 221 28.97 -41.14 -16.38
C GLY A 221 30.47 -41.05 -16.17
N ARG A 222 30.96 -41.91 -15.30
CA ARG A 222 32.39 -42.25 -15.25
C ARG A 222 32.71 -43.04 -16.52
N LYS A 223 33.63 -42.56 -17.30
CA LYS A 223 34.54 -43.36 -18.10
C LYS A 223 35.94 -43.04 -17.66
#